data_bca7323e3e4ac93388444957088cec7e
#
_entry.id   bca7323e3e4ac93388444957088cec7e
#
_cell.length_a   1.000
_cell.length_b   1.000
_cell.length_c   1.000
_cell.angle_alpha   90.00
_cell.angle_beta   90.00
_cell.angle_gamma   90.00
#
_symmetry.space_group_name_H-M   'P 1'
#
loop_
_entity.id
_entity.type
_entity.pdbx_description
1 polymer ?
#
loop_
_entity_poly.entity_id
_entity_poly.type
_entity_poly.pdbx_seq_one_letter_code
_entity_poly.pdbx_strand_id
1 'polypeptide(L)'
;ALLFLIIFVETGVVVMPFLPGDSLLFVVGAMAGAGLMSLPLVLVLLVAAAVLGNQSNYAIGRHIGPRVFQWEHSRFFNKKAFLQAHEFYERYGGITIVVARFLPFLRTFAPFVAGVAQMTRRKFTLYDVSGGVLWVCGIVLAGYAFGNIPWVKANLDKIIWAAIFLPGLGVILGALRARAKQRRAAAAAGPADPA
;
A
#
# COMPACT_ATOMS: atom_id res chain seq x y z
N ALA A 1 -11.99 13.96 8.46
CA ALA A 1 -10.57 14.31 8.71
C ALA A 1 -9.73 13.06 8.99
N LEU A 2 -10.10 12.20 9.98
CA LEU A 2 -9.31 11.02 10.38
C LEU A 2 -9.08 10.02 9.24
N LEU A 3 -10.14 9.65 8.50
CA LEU A 3 -10.05 8.73 7.36
C LEU A 3 -9.11 9.21 6.27
N PHE A 4 -9.16 10.52 5.98
CA PHE A 4 -8.23 11.15 5.02
C PHE A 4 -6.78 10.98 5.50
N LEU A 5 -6.52 11.30 6.78
CA LEU A 5 -5.18 11.24 7.34
C LEU A 5 -4.62 9.81 7.31
N ILE A 6 -5.42 8.82 7.69
CA ILE A 6 -5.00 7.41 7.69
C ILE A 6 -4.59 6.97 6.28
N ILE A 7 -5.44 7.19 5.27
CA ILE A 7 -5.15 6.80 3.88
C ILE A 7 -3.98 7.61 3.32
N PHE A 8 -3.91 8.92 3.62
CA PHE A 8 -2.79 9.76 3.20
C PHE A 8 -1.45 9.28 3.76
N VAL A 9 -1.39 8.96 5.06
CA VAL A 9 -0.16 8.47 5.70
C VAL A 9 0.22 7.09 5.18
N GLU A 10 -0.75 6.18 5.02
CA GLU A 10 -0.51 4.83 4.50
C GLU A 10 0.08 4.84 3.09
N THR A 11 -0.42 5.72 2.21
CA THR A 11 0.06 5.82 0.83
C THR A 11 1.28 6.72 0.69
N GLY A 12 1.45 7.70 1.58
CA GLY A 12 2.52 8.70 1.52
C GLY A 12 3.82 8.31 2.24
N VAL A 13 3.75 7.39 3.20
CA VAL A 13 4.91 7.01 4.02
C VAL A 13 5.38 5.60 3.68
N VAL A 14 6.58 5.48 3.10
CA VAL A 14 7.19 4.22 2.63
C VAL A 14 7.37 3.18 3.77
N VAL A 15 7.40 3.64 5.03
CA VAL A 15 7.79 2.80 6.19
C VAL A 15 6.62 2.03 6.80
N MET A 16 5.37 2.31 6.41
CA MET A 16 4.19 1.72 7.05
C MET A 16 3.29 0.91 6.10
N PRO A 17 3.75 -0.22 5.54
CA PRO A 17 2.91 -1.07 4.68
C PRO A 17 1.85 -1.88 5.44
N PHE A 18 1.73 -1.68 6.76
CA PHE A 18 0.91 -2.53 7.64
C PHE A 18 -0.42 -1.90 8.07
N LEU A 19 -0.75 -0.68 7.62
CA LEU A 19 -2.07 -0.12 7.91
C LEU A 19 -3.14 -0.85 7.09
N PRO A 20 -4.30 -1.15 7.70
CA PRO A 20 -5.37 -1.92 7.04
C PRO A 20 -6.23 -1.05 6.11
N GLY A 21 -5.62 -0.31 5.16
CA GLY A 21 -6.30 0.64 4.29
C GLY A 21 -7.39 0.02 3.44
N ASP A 22 -7.13 -1.17 2.86
CA ASP A 22 -8.11 -1.88 2.04
C ASP A 22 -9.36 -2.25 2.86
N SER A 23 -9.14 -2.77 4.09
CA SER A 23 -10.23 -3.07 5.01
C SER A 23 -10.99 -1.81 5.44
N LEU A 24 -10.27 -0.71 5.66
CA LEU A 24 -10.87 0.57 6.03
C LEU A 24 -11.73 1.13 4.89
N LEU A 25 -11.24 1.09 3.64
CA LEU A 25 -12.01 1.51 2.45
C LEU A 25 -13.29 0.68 2.31
N PHE A 26 -13.21 -0.63 2.49
CA PHE A 26 -14.36 -1.53 2.42
C PHE A 26 -15.39 -1.22 3.51
N VAL A 27 -14.94 -1.05 4.77
CA VAL A 27 -15.82 -0.72 5.91
C VAL A 27 -16.51 0.63 5.69
N VAL A 28 -15.77 1.65 5.24
CA VAL A 28 -16.33 2.97 4.95
C VAL A 28 -17.36 2.90 3.82
N GLY A 29 -17.11 2.06 2.80
CA GLY A 29 -18.08 1.74 1.76
C GLY A 29 -19.35 1.11 2.33
N ALA A 30 -19.19 0.11 3.21
CA ALA A 30 -20.33 -0.55 3.87
C ALA A 30 -21.14 0.41 4.76
N MET A 31 -20.47 1.31 5.49
CA MET A 31 -21.14 2.36 6.28
C MET A 31 -21.92 3.34 5.38
N ALA A 32 -21.37 3.69 4.21
CA ALA A 32 -22.08 4.52 3.24
C ALA A 32 -23.30 3.78 2.66
N GLY A 33 -23.19 2.47 2.39
CA GLY A 33 -24.30 1.62 1.98
C GLY A 33 -25.39 1.46 3.05
N ALA A 34 -25.01 1.50 4.32
CA ALA A 34 -25.96 1.52 5.44
C ALA A 34 -26.62 2.90 5.68
N GLY A 35 -26.24 3.95 4.92
CA GLY A 35 -26.78 5.30 5.04
C GLY A 35 -26.12 6.15 6.14
N LEU A 36 -25.03 5.68 6.74
CA LEU A 36 -24.31 6.38 7.81
C LEU A 36 -23.36 7.47 7.27
N MET A 37 -22.98 7.39 6.00
CA MET A 37 -22.05 8.30 5.35
C MET A 37 -22.49 8.65 3.91
N SER A 38 -22.14 9.86 3.46
CA SER A 38 -22.37 10.26 2.06
C SER A 38 -21.32 9.60 1.15
N LEU A 39 -21.73 8.69 0.26
CA LEU A 39 -20.88 7.99 -0.67
C LEU A 39 -20.04 8.93 -1.56
N PRO A 40 -20.60 9.98 -2.19
CA PRO A 40 -19.82 10.89 -3.03
C PRO A 40 -18.72 11.60 -2.25
N LEU A 41 -19.03 12.08 -1.05
CA LEU A 41 -18.07 12.76 -0.18
C LEU A 41 -16.91 11.83 0.21
N VAL A 42 -17.24 10.58 0.57
CA VAL A 42 -16.27 9.55 0.92
C VAL A 42 -15.34 9.26 -0.26
N LEU A 43 -15.90 9.03 -1.45
CA LEU A 43 -15.11 8.75 -2.65
C LEU A 43 -14.14 9.88 -2.98
N VAL A 44 -14.61 11.12 -3.04
CA VAL A 44 -13.77 12.29 -3.35
C VAL A 44 -12.65 12.44 -2.31
N LEU A 45 -13.00 12.34 -1.02
CA LEU A 45 -12.04 12.52 0.07
C LEU A 45 -10.97 11.42 0.08
N LEU A 46 -11.34 10.16 -0.13
CA LEU A 46 -10.39 9.05 -0.09
C LEU A 46 -9.54 8.96 -1.36
N VAL A 47 -10.10 9.29 -2.53
CA VAL A 47 -9.31 9.43 -3.76
C VAL A 47 -8.28 10.55 -3.62
N ALA A 48 -8.70 11.71 -3.11
CA ALA A 48 -7.78 12.82 -2.86
C ALA A 48 -6.66 12.42 -1.88
N ALA A 49 -6.99 11.73 -0.77
CA ALA A 49 -6.00 11.25 0.19
C ALA A 49 -4.99 10.29 -0.44
N ALA A 50 -5.48 9.30 -1.20
CA ALA A 50 -4.65 8.30 -1.86
C ALA A 50 -3.73 8.89 -2.93
N VAL A 51 -4.23 9.85 -3.72
CA VAL A 51 -3.44 10.54 -4.74
C VAL A 51 -2.41 11.46 -4.11
N LEU A 52 -2.80 12.30 -3.15
CA LEU A 52 -1.88 13.21 -2.48
C LEU A 52 -0.80 12.47 -1.69
N GLY A 53 -1.14 11.35 -1.05
CA GLY A 53 -0.16 10.49 -0.39
C GLY A 53 0.89 9.97 -1.38
N ASN A 54 0.47 9.38 -2.48
CA ASN A 54 1.40 8.90 -3.52
C ASN A 54 2.21 10.01 -4.18
N GLN A 55 1.62 11.20 -4.42
CA GLN A 55 2.35 12.36 -4.92
C GLN A 55 3.45 12.81 -3.95
N SER A 56 3.16 12.77 -2.65
CA SER A 56 4.16 13.07 -1.61
C SER A 56 5.29 12.03 -1.62
N ASN A 57 4.94 10.75 -1.69
CA ASN A 57 5.89 9.64 -1.76
C ASN A 57 6.79 9.72 -3.02
N TYR A 58 6.19 10.00 -4.19
CA TYR A 58 6.92 10.27 -5.43
C TYR A 58 7.85 11.49 -5.32
N ALA A 59 7.38 12.58 -4.70
CA ALA A 59 8.19 13.78 -4.52
C ALA A 59 9.42 13.52 -3.61
N ILE A 60 9.23 12.75 -2.54
CA ILE A 60 10.31 12.28 -1.66
C ILE A 60 11.33 11.46 -2.47
N GLY A 61 10.86 10.47 -3.23
CA GLY A 61 11.71 9.65 -4.11
C GLY A 61 12.49 10.50 -5.12
N ARG A 62 11.84 11.46 -5.74
CA ARG A 62 12.44 12.38 -6.71
C ARG A 62 13.52 13.30 -6.13
N HIS A 63 13.34 13.72 -4.87
CA HIS A 63 14.33 14.54 -4.15
C HIS A 63 15.54 13.74 -3.70
N ILE A 64 15.30 12.50 -3.26
CA ILE A 64 16.35 11.62 -2.75
C ILE A 64 17.13 10.97 -3.89
N GLY A 65 16.47 10.70 -5.03
CA GLY A 65 17.04 9.98 -6.18
C GLY A 65 18.45 10.44 -6.60
N PRO A 66 18.69 11.73 -6.86
CA PRO A 66 20.02 12.22 -7.26
C PRO A 66 21.09 11.96 -6.20
N ARG A 67 20.73 11.96 -4.93
CA ARG A 67 21.67 11.71 -3.81
C ARG A 67 22.00 10.24 -3.65
N VAL A 68 21.07 9.34 -3.97
CA VAL A 68 21.26 7.89 -3.90
C VAL A 68 22.35 7.42 -4.87
N PHE A 69 22.48 8.09 -6.01
CA PHE A 69 23.53 7.78 -7.00
C PHE A 69 24.96 8.10 -6.51
N GLN A 70 25.10 8.97 -5.50
CA GLN A 70 26.39 9.35 -4.92
C GLN A 70 26.84 8.40 -3.79
N TRP A 71 25.97 7.51 -3.32
CA TRP A 71 26.26 6.60 -2.21
C TRP A 71 26.63 5.20 -2.71
N GLU A 72 27.87 5.08 -3.20
CA GLU A 72 28.40 3.80 -3.72
C GLU A 72 28.44 2.65 -2.69
N HIS A 73 28.29 2.92 -1.40
CA HIS A 73 28.45 1.94 -0.30
C HIS A 73 27.29 1.88 0.68
N SER A 74 26.07 2.25 0.30
CA SER A 74 24.94 2.16 1.21
C SER A 74 24.40 0.73 1.31
N ARG A 75 24.37 0.20 2.53
CA ARG A 75 23.81 -1.12 2.86
C ARG A 75 22.29 -1.25 2.59
N PHE A 76 21.60 -0.11 2.46
CA PHE A 76 20.15 -0.01 2.25
C PHE A 76 19.75 0.24 0.79
N PHE A 77 20.65 0.74 -0.06
CA PHE A 77 20.38 1.06 -1.46
C PHE A 77 21.28 0.25 -2.38
N ASN A 78 20.71 -0.79 -2.99
CA ASN A 78 21.39 -1.60 -3.97
C ASN A 78 21.24 -0.98 -5.37
N LYS A 79 22.35 -0.50 -5.97
CA LYS A 79 22.40 0.05 -7.34
C LYS A 79 21.77 -0.90 -8.37
N LYS A 80 21.93 -2.22 -8.15
CA LYS A 80 21.34 -3.26 -9.00
C LYS A 80 19.81 -3.26 -8.93
N ALA A 81 19.23 -3.14 -7.72
CA ALA A 81 17.78 -3.06 -7.54
C ALA A 81 17.21 -1.78 -8.16
N PHE A 82 17.93 -0.66 -8.07
CA PHE A 82 17.54 0.58 -8.74
C PHE A 82 17.52 0.44 -10.27
N LEU A 83 18.57 -0.10 -10.86
CA LEU A 83 18.65 -0.31 -12.30
C LEU A 83 17.54 -1.25 -12.79
N GLN A 84 17.25 -2.31 -12.04
CA GLN A 84 16.14 -3.20 -12.34
C GLN A 84 14.78 -2.48 -12.26
N ALA A 85 14.58 -1.62 -11.27
CA ALA A 85 13.37 -0.82 -11.16
C ALA A 85 13.24 0.19 -12.29
N HIS A 86 14.35 0.89 -12.65
CA HIS A 86 14.38 1.81 -13.78
C HIS A 86 14.03 1.08 -15.08
N GLU A 87 14.69 -0.05 -15.38
CA GLU A 87 14.42 -0.89 -16.55
C GLU A 87 12.99 -1.37 -16.58
N PHE A 88 12.42 -1.75 -15.41
CA PHE A 88 11.04 -2.16 -15.29
C PHE A 88 10.07 -1.01 -15.63
N TYR A 89 10.33 0.23 -15.15
CA TYR A 89 9.52 1.39 -15.50
C TYR A 89 9.68 1.83 -16.95
N GLU A 90 10.86 1.69 -17.52
CA GLU A 90 11.10 1.92 -18.95
C GLU A 90 10.31 0.93 -19.81
N ARG A 91 10.32 -0.35 -19.43
CA ARG A 91 9.69 -1.45 -20.18
C ARG A 91 8.18 -1.48 -20.04
N TYR A 92 7.66 -1.32 -18.83
CA TYR A 92 6.21 -1.47 -18.52
C TYR A 92 5.52 -0.11 -18.35
N GLY A 93 6.25 0.96 -18.28
CA GLY A 93 5.73 2.32 -18.20
C GLY A 93 4.85 2.58 -16.97
N GLY A 94 3.95 3.56 -17.13
CA GLY A 94 3.10 4.01 -16.03
C GLY A 94 2.04 3.00 -15.58
N ILE A 95 1.73 1.95 -16.37
CA ILE A 95 0.77 0.91 -15.98
C ILE A 95 1.22 0.18 -14.73
N THR A 96 2.53 0.11 -14.48
CA THR A 96 3.12 -0.42 -13.25
C THR A 96 2.62 0.31 -12.01
N ILE A 97 2.41 1.62 -12.07
CA ILE A 97 1.89 2.43 -10.96
C ILE A 97 0.46 1.99 -10.63
N VAL A 98 -0.36 1.72 -11.65
CA VAL A 98 -1.75 1.26 -11.48
C VAL A 98 -1.77 -0.14 -10.86
N VAL A 99 -1.02 -1.09 -11.45
CA VAL A 99 -0.99 -2.49 -11.00
C VAL A 99 -0.39 -2.62 -9.60
N ALA A 100 0.66 -1.87 -9.30
CA ALA A 100 1.30 -1.89 -7.99
C ALA A 100 0.33 -1.55 -6.84
N ARG A 101 -0.71 -0.73 -7.09
CA ARG A 101 -1.71 -0.38 -6.06
C ARG A 101 -2.49 -1.58 -5.53
N PHE A 102 -2.64 -2.63 -6.34
CA PHE A 102 -3.34 -3.86 -5.96
C PHE A 102 -2.43 -4.86 -5.23
N LEU A 103 -1.13 -4.56 -5.11
CA LEU A 103 -0.15 -5.40 -4.45
C LEU A 103 0.34 -4.69 -3.16
N PRO A 104 0.04 -5.23 -1.96
CA PRO A 104 0.22 -4.54 -0.68
C PRO A 104 1.63 -3.94 -0.46
N PHE A 105 2.69 -4.68 -0.84
CA PHE A 105 4.05 -4.19 -0.69
C PHE A 105 4.46 -3.23 -1.80
N LEU A 106 4.03 -3.46 -3.04
CA LEU A 106 4.45 -2.66 -4.18
C LEU A 106 3.79 -1.29 -4.22
N ARG A 107 2.59 -1.15 -3.66
CA ARG A 107 1.85 0.13 -3.68
C ARG A 107 2.57 1.27 -2.98
N THR A 108 3.31 0.99 -1.90
CA THR A 108 4.08 2.00 -1.17
C THR A 108 5.44 2.28 -1.80
N PHE A 109 6.06 1.25 -2.40
CA PHE A 109 7.38 1.39 -3.02
C PHE A 109 7.32 1.93 -4.45
N ALA A 110 6.29 1.59 -5.23
CA ALA A 110 6.20 1.97 -6.64
C ALA A 110 6.24 3.51 -6.86
N PRO A 111 5.48 4.35 -6.12
CA PRO A 111 5.59 5.80 -6.26
C PRO A 111 6.97 6.34 -5.89
N PHE A 112 7.58 5.82 -4.83
CA PHE A 112 8.92 6.20 -4.40
C PHE A 112 9.96 5.89 -5.49
N VAL A 113 9.94 4.65 -5.99
CA VAL A 113 10.88 4.22 -7.04
C VAL A 113 10.67 4.97 -8.35
N ALA A 114 9.41 5.27 -8.72
CA ALA A 114 9.10 6.13 -9.86
C ALA A 114 9.70 7.54 -9.71
N GLY A 115 9.67 8.09 -8.48
CA GLY A 115 10.32 9.33 -8.13
C GLY A 115 11.84 9.26 -8.27
N VAL A 116 12.47 8.25 -7.68
CA VAL A 116 13.92 8.00 -7.77
C VAL A 116 14.34 7.81 -9.22
N ALA A 117 13.58 7.05 -10.01
CA ALA A 117 13.81 6.84 -11.45
C ALA A 117 13.53 8.08 -12.32
N GLN A 118 13.20 9.23 -11.72
CA GLN A 118 12.94 10.50 -12.42
C GLN A 118 11.83 10.39 -13.48
N MET A 119 10.82 9.53 -13.25
CA MET A 119 9.66 9.46 -14.13
C MET A 119 9.01 10.83 -14.30
N THR A 120 8.55 11.17 -15.50
CA THR A 120 7.92 12.47 -15.77
C THR A 120 6.68 12.67 -14.91
N ARG A 121 6.59 13.78 -14.18
CA ARG A 121 5.47 14.09 -13.25
C ARG A 121 4.10 13.94 -13.92
N ARG A 122 3.93 14.44 -15.15
CA ARG A 122 2.66 14.36 -15.88
C ARG A 122 2.24 12.90 -16.10
N LYS A 123 3.17 12.04 -16.52
CA LYS A 123 2.91 10.62 -16.70
C LYS A 123 2.57 9.96 -15.36
N PHE A 124 3.39 10.19 -14.34
CA PHE A 124 3.14 9.67 -13.00
C PHE A 124 1.75 10.05 -12.49
N THR A 125 1.41 11.36 -12.52
CA THR A 125 0.12 11.86 -12.01
C THR A 125 -1.07 11.24 -12.76
N LEU A 126 -0.98 11.08 -14.08
CA LEU A 126 -2.06 10.46 -14.86
C LEU A 126 -2.35 9.01 -14.40
N TYR A 127 -1.30 8.20 -14.28
CA TYR A 127 -1.42 6.80 -13.84
C TYR A 127 -1.75 6.69 -12.35
N ASP A 128 -1.26 7.60 -11.55
CA ASP A 128 -1.54 7.68 -10.12
C ASP A 128 -3.01 8.00 -9.85
N VAL A 129 -3.56 9.01 -10.51
CA VAL A 129 -4.98 9.38 -10.40
C VAL A 129 -5.88 8.26 -10.91
N SER A 130 -5.59 7.71 -12.10
CA SER A 130 -6.40 6.62 -12.67
C SER A 130 -6.37 5.37 -11.79
N GLY A 131 -5.19 4.98 -11.31
CA GLY A 131 -5.05 3.85 -10.38
C GLY A 131 -5.70 4.12 -9.02
N GLY A 132 -5.60 5.37 -8.52
CA GLY A 132 -6.23 5.79 -7.26
C GLY A 132 -7.76 5.74 -7.33
N VAL A 133 -8.33 6.26 -8.40
CA VAL A 133 -9.77 6.18 -8.65
C VAL A 133 -10.22 4.72 -8.76
N LEU A 134 -9.54 3.91 -9.57
CA LEU A 134 -9.88 2.51 -9.75
C LEU A 134 -9.84 1.71 -8.44
N TRP A 135 -8.78 1.89 -7.65
CA TRP A 135 -8.59 1.20 -6.39
C TRP A 135 -9.62 1.64 -5.33
N VAL A 136 -9.76 2.95 -5.07
CA VAL A 136 -10.69 3.48 -4.06
C VAL A 136 -12.13 3.18 -4.46
N CYS A 137 -12.53 3.51 -5.69
CA CYS A 137 -13.89 3.25 -6.14
C CYS A 137 -14.20 1.76 -6.15
N GLY A 138 -13.28 0.90 -6.60
CA GLY A 138 -13.47 -0.55 -6.60
C GLY A 138 -13.79 -1.10 -5.22
N ILE A 139 -12.96 -0.77 -4.20
CA ILE A 139 -13.15 -1.29 -2.85
C ILE A 139 -14.32 -0.62 -2.13
N VAL A 140 -14.47 0.70 -2.23
CA VAL A 140 -15.58 1.43 -1.56
C VAL A 140 -16.92 1.04 -2.16
N LEU A 141 -17.05 0.91 -3.48
CA LEU A 141 -18.30 0.48 -4.12
C LEU A 141 -18.62 -0.99 -3.83
N ALA A 142 -17.61 -1.87 -3.75
CA ALA A 142 -17.81 -3.23 -3.26
C ALA A 142 -18.36 -3.21 -1.83
N GLY A 143 -17.72 -2.45 -0.92
CA GLY A 143 -18.21 -2.28 0.45
C GLY A 143 -19.63 -1.69 0.50
N TYR A 144 -19.94 -0.70 -0.33
CA TYR A 144 -21.26 -0.09 -0.45
C TYR A 144 -22.34 -1.10 -0.88
N ALA A 145 -22.05 -1.94 -1.87
CA ALA A 145 -22.95 -2.99 -2.33
C ALA A 145 -23.21 -4.02 -1.21
N PHE A 146 -22.17 -4.45 -0.52
CA PHE A 146 -22.29 -5.37 0.62
C PHE A 146 -23.00 -4.72 1.81
N GLY A 147 -22.77 -3.43 2.07
CA GLY A 147 -23.40 -2.69 3.17
C GLY A 147 -24.92 -2.59 3.07
N ASN A 148 -25.49 -2.76 1.87
CA ASN A 148 -26.93 -2.80 1.67
C ASN A 148 -27.59 -4.15 2.03
N ILE A 149 -26.81 -5.20 2.23
CA ILE A 149 -27.33 -6.52 2.61
C ILE A 149 -27.84 -6.45 4.06
N PRO A 150 -29.09 -6.88 4.35
CA PRO A 150 -29.66 -6.79 5.70
C PRO A 150 -28.83 -7.45 6.80
N TRP A 151 -28.22 -8.59 6.49
CA TRP A 151 -27.33 -9.30 7.41
C TRP A 151 -26.05 -8.48 7.73
N VAL A 152 -25.48 -7.81 6.74
CA VAL A 152 -24.30 -6.95 6.93
C VAL A 152 -24.66 -5.74 7.78
N LYS A 153 -25.81 -5.09 7.52
CA LYS A 153 -26.31 -3.98 8.35
C LYS A 153 -26.50 -4.37 9.81
N ALA A 154 -27.02 -5.56 10.06
CA ALA A 154 -27.26 -6.08 11.41
C ALA A 154 -25.95 -6.48 12.16
N ASN A 155 -24.84 -6.67 11.45
CA ASN A 155 -23.55 -7.10 12.02
C ASN A 155 -22.39 -6.16 11.68
N LEU A 156 -22.67 -4.89 11.36
CA LEU A 156 -21.66 -3.91 10.97
C LEU A 156 -20.56 -3.73 12.02
N ASP A 157 -20.91 -3.73 13.29
CA ASP A 157 -20.00 -3.66 14.42
C ASP A 157 -18.96 -4.80 14.38
N LYS A 158 -19.42 -6.03 14.19
CA LYS A 158 -18.54 -7.21 14.10
C LYS A 158 -17.64 -7.17 12.87
N ILE A 159 -18.19 -6.71 11.73
CA ILE A 159 -17.43 -6.58 10.48
C ILE A 159 -16.34 -5.52 10.63
N ILE A 160 -16.64 -4.38 11.28
CA ILE A 160 -15.66 -3.32 11.55
C ILE A 160 -14.52 -3.88 12.42
N TRP A 161 -14.85 -4.54 13.53
CA TRP A 161 -13.84 -5.15 14.40
C TRP A 161 -13.02 -6.22 13.69
N ALA A 162 -13.66 -7.09 12.90
CA ALA A 162 -12.96 -8.09 12.09
C ALA A 162 -12.00 -7.43 11.09
N ALA A 163 -12.44 -6.38 10.39
CA ALA A 163 -11.62 -5.67 9.41
C ALA A 163 -10.40 -4.98 10.03
N ILE A 164 -10.50 -4.52 11.28
CA ILE A 164 -9.39 -3.91 12.02
C ILE A 164 -8.40 -4.97 12.52
N PHE A 165 -8.89 -6.04 13.15
CA PHE A 165 -8.03 -7.00 13.83
C PHE A 165 -7.49 -8.13 12.92
N LEU A 166 -8.23 -8.53 11.88
CA LEU A 166 -7.84 -9.67 11.04
C LEU A 166 -6.51 -9.46 10.29
N PRO A 167 -6.24 -8.27 9.69
CA PRO A 167 -4.94 -8.00 9.07
C PRO A 167 -3.80 -8.01 10.08
N GLY A 168 -3.99 -7.42 11.26
CA GLY A 168 -3.00 -7.43 12.34
C GLY A 168 -2.67 -8.84 12.82
N LEU A 169 -3.67 -9.68 12.99
CA LEU A 169 -3.50 -11.09 13.36
C LEU A 169 -2.74 -11.87 12.27
N GLY A 170 -3.03 -11.62 11.00
CA GLY A 170 -2.32 -12.22 9.85
C GLY A 170 -0.83 -11.90 9.86
N VAL A 171 -0.47 -10.65 10.14
CA VAL A 171 0.93 -10.20 10.25
C VAL A 171 1.63 -10.88 11.42
N ILE A 172 0.99 -10.94 12.59
CA ILE A 172 1.55 -11.59 13.80
C ILE A 172 1.78 -13.09 13.53
N LEU A 173 0.79 -13.78 12.97
CA LEU A 173 0.90 -15.20 12.64
C LEU A 173 1.96 -15.46 11.57
N GLY A 174 2.07 -14.59 10.56
CA GLY A 174 3.12 -14.64 9.55
C GLY A 174 4.51 -14.48 10.15
N ALA A 175 4.70 -13.51 11.04
CA ALA A 175 5.96 -13.29 11.74
C ALA A 175 6.34 -14.45 12.65
N LEU A 176 5.37 -15.04 13.37
CA LEU A 176 5.60 -16.22 14.21
C LEU A 176 5.99 -17.45 13.38
N ARG A 177 5.33 -17.68 12.24
CA ARG A 177 5.68 -18.77 11.31
C ARG A 177 7.07 -18.60 10.72
N ALA A 178 7.44 -17.38 10.33
CA ALA A 178 8.77 -17.07 9.81
C ALA A 178 9.85 -17.34 10.86
N ARG A 179 9.64 -16.90 12.11
CA ARG A 179 10.57 -17.18 13.24
C ARG A 179 10.67 -18.67 13.54
N ALA A 180 9.56 -19.42 13.52
CA ALA A 180 9.57 -20.86 13.73
C ALA A 180 10.34 -21.59 12.61
N LYS A 181 10.19 -21.15 11.35
CA LYS A 181 10.93 -21.71 10.22
C LYS A 181 12.43 -21.43 10.34
N GLN A 182 12.84 -20.22 10.74
CA GLN A 182 14.24 -19.88 10.97
C GLN A 182 14.85 -20.71 12.09
N ARG A 183 14.14 -20.91 13.20
CA ARG A 183 14.62 -21.75 14.32
C ARG A 183 14.80 -23.21 13.89
N ARG A 184 13.89 -23.76 13.09
CA ARG A 184 14.03 -25.12 12.55
C ARG A 184 15.20 -25.25 11.59
N ALA A 185 15.43 -24.25 10.73
CA ALA A 185 16.58 -24.23 9.82
C ALA A 185 17.90 -24.14 10.57
N ALA A 186 17.97 -23.29 11.62
CA ALA A 186 19.15 -23.19 12.45
C ALA A 186 19.44 -24.47 13.26
N ALA A 187 18.39 -25.17 13.74
CA ALA A 187 18.53 -26.45 14.44
C ALA A 187 18.97 -27.59 13.48
N ALA A 188 18.59 -27.51 12.21
CA ALA A 188 18.99 -28.49 11.19
C ALA A 188 20.41 -28.27 10.64
N ALA A 189 20.97 -27.05 10.81
CA ALA A 189 22.32 -26.71 10.34
C ALA A 189 23.46 -27.21 11.24
N GLY A 190 23.18 -27.80 12.42
CA GLY A 190 24.18 -28.36 13.35
C GLY A 190 25.24 -27.35 13.84
N PRO A 191 25.96 -27.62 14.91
CA PRO A 191 27.15 -26.82 15.27
C PRO A 191 28.21 -27.01 14.16
N ALA A 192 28.72 -25.90 13.63
CA ALA A 192 29.88 -25.93 12.73
C ALA A 192 31.03 -26.59 13.46
N ASP A 193 31.57 -27.67 12.87
CA ASP A 193 32.71 -28.40 13.38
C ASP A 193 33.94 -27.47 13.44
N PRO A 194 34.58 -27.22 14.58
CA PRO A 194 35.78 -26.39 14.65
C PRO A 194 36.95 -27.20 14.11
N ALA A 195 37.39 -26.90 12.88
CA ALA A 195 38.63 -27.38 12.32
C ALA A 195 39.83 -26.53 12.80
#